data_453dc6831f3c241005f481c2914a1bf1
#
_entry.id   453dc6831f3c241005f481c2914a1bf1
#
_cell.length_a   1.000
_cell.length_b   1.000
_cell.length_c   1.000
_cell.angle_alpha   90.00
_cell.angle_beta   90.00
_cell.angle_gamma   90.00
#
_symmetry.space_group_name_H-M   'P 1'
#
loop_
_entity.id
_entity.type
_entity.pdbx_description
1 polymer ?
#
loop_
_entity_poly.entity_id
_entity_poly.type
_entity_poly.pdbx_seq_one_letter_code
_entity_poly.pdbx_strand_id
1 'polypeptide(L)'
;QTLTPALGSGPYILDKVDVGKQIIYKKNPNYWGNDLPINKGRYNFDKFRIEYFADYNSAFEGFKAGTYTFRNEASSKIWATGYDFPALEKNWVKKTTLPDGNLSSGQSFVLNLRREKFQDIKVRKAIGLMFNFEWSNSTLFYGLYERINSFWDNSDLKASGMPIEQELLILNKYKDILDENNFSEEVFSFPKSSLKQLDRKNLRQASKLLDDAGWEVGDDGLRRNADGKTLDVE
;
A
#
# COMPACT_ATOMS: atom_id res chain seq x y z
N GLN A 1 0.16 20.01 -26.86
CA GLN A 1 -0.30 20.24 -25.47
C GLN A 1 -0.77 21.70 -25.38
N THR A 2 -1.97 21.93 -24.92
CA THR A 2 -2.49 23.27 -24.66
C THR A 2 -2.16 23.70 -23.24
N LEU A 3 -1.65 24.92 -23.07
CA LEU A 3 -1.44 25.57 -21.79
C LEU A 3 -2.70 26.31 -21.30
N THR A 4 -3.81 26.18 -22.01
CA THR A 4 -5.07 26.78 -21.60
C THR A 4 -5.58 26.07 -20.34
N PRO A 5 -5.85 26.78 -19.24
CA PRO A 5 -6.40 26.20 -18.03
C PRO A 5 -7.71 25.48 -18.32
N ALA A 6 -7.85 24.26 -17.83
CA ALA A 6 -9.11 23.52 -17.92
C ALA A 6 -10.19 24.22 -17.09
N LEU A 7 -11.43 24.22 -17.59
CA LEU A 7 -12.58 24.66 -16.81
C LEU A 7 -12.82 23.67 -15.66
N GLY A 8 -12.69 24.15 -14.42
CA GLY A 8 -12.89 23.36 -13.21
C GLY A 8 -14.11 23.83 -12.43
N SER A 9 -14.80 22.90 -11.77
CA SER A 9 -15.94 23.17 -10.88
C SER A 9 -15.55 23.25 -9.40
N GLY A 10 -14.26 23.13 -9.09
CA GLY A 10 -13.74 23.06 -7.73
C GLY A 10 -13.58 24.40 -7.02
N PRO A 11 -13.22 24.34 -5.71
CA PRO A 11 -13.03 25.53 -4.88
C PRO A 11 -11.78 26.32 -5.21
N TYR A 12 -10.88 25.77 -6.01
CA TYR A 12 -9.65 26.42 -6.46
C TYR A 12 -9.55 26.41 -7.98
N ILE A 13 -9.03 27.49 -8.55
CA ILE A 13 -8.73 27.64 -9.96
C ILE A 13 -7.24 27.89 -10.17
N LEU A 14 -6.74 27.51 -11.34
CA LEU A 14 -5.35 27.73 -11.71
C LEU A 14 -5.05 29.21 -11.78
N ASP A 15 -4.02 29.68 -11.05
CA ASP A 15 -3.55 31.06 -11.04
C ASP A 15 -2.29 31.21 -11.90
N LYS A 16 -1.29 30.38 -11.71
CA LYS A 16 -0.01 30.45 -12.43
C LYS A 16 0.60 29.06 -12.61
N VAL A 17 1.26 28.86 -13.75
CA VAL A 17 2.12 27.70 -14.03
C VAL A 17 3.50 28.20 -14.40
N ASP A 18 4.52 27.68 -13.70
CA ASP A 18 5.92 27.79 -14.08
C ASP A 18 6.41 26.36 -14.36
N VAL A 19 6.51 26.04 -15.66
CA VAL A 19 6.72 24.67 -16.13
C VAL A 19 7.99 24.08 -15.54
N GLY A 20 7.87 22.91 -14.92
CA GLY A 20 8.97 22.19 -14.27
C GLY A 20 9.36 22.74 -12.90
N LYS A 21 8.75 23.81 -12.40
CA LYS A 21 9.07 24.43 -11.11
C LYS A 21 7.89 24.45 -10.16
N GLN A 22 6.78 25.12 -10.54
CA GLN A 22 5.66 25.29 -9.63
C GLN A 22 4.32 25.44 -10.34
N ILE A 23 3.25 25.09 -9.62
CA ILE A 23 1.87 25.43 -9.97
C ILE A 23 1.24 26.17 -8.79
N ILE A 24 0.54 27.26 -9.06
CA ILE A 24 -0.18 28.02 -8.06
C ILE A 24 -1.68 27.98 -8.38
N TYR A 25 -2.46 27.56 -7.40
CA TYR A 25 -3.91 27.63 -7.41
C TYR A 25 -4.37 28.75 -6.46
N LYS A 26 -5.40 29.46 -6.83
CA LYS A 26 -6.09 30.44 -5.98
C LYS A 26 -7.53 30.02 -5.72
N LYS A 27 -8.08 30.50 -4.61
CA LYS A 27 -9.47 30.28 -4.26
C LYS A 27 -10.39 30.83 -5.38
N ASN A 28 -11.38 30.00 -5.74
CA ASN A 28 -12.39 30.38 -6.72
C ASN A 28 -13.47 31.23 -6.04
N PRO A 29 -13.58 32.56 -6.33
CA PRO A 29 -14.58 33.42 -5.71
C PRO A 29 -16.02 33.03 -6.09
N ASN A 30 -16.19 32.34 -7.21
CA ASN A 30 -17.49 31.93 -7.74
C ASN A 30 -17.74 30.41 -7.49
N TYR A 31 -17.11 29.83 -6.48
CA TYR A 31 -17.32 28.42 -6.20
C TYR A 31 -18.76 28.17 -5.74
N TRP A 32 -19.52 27.40 -6.53
CA TRP A 32 -20.93 27.09 -6.29
C TRP A 32 -21.21 26.40 -4.95
N GLY A 33 -20.24 25.66 -4.41
CA GLY A 33 -20.37 24.93 -3.17
C GLY A 33 -19.94 25.69 -1.92
N ASN A 34 -19.62 26.98 -2.02
CA ASN A 34 -19.06 27.76 -0.91
C ASN A 34 -19.97 27.80 0.33
N ASP A 35 -21.27 27.90 0.11
CA ASP A 35 -22.27 28.05 1.17
C ASP A 35 -22.91 26.72 1.61
N LEU A 36 -22.49 25.59 1.03
CA LEU A 36 -23.00 24.29 1.40
C LEU A 36 -22.53 23.89 2.80
N PRO A 37 -23.43 23.34 3.64
CA PRO A 37 -23.08 22.93 5.01
C PRO A 37 -21.89 21.96 5.10
N ILE A 38 -21.75 21.05 4.13
CA ILE A 38 -20.65 20.10 4.07
C ILE A 38 -19.28 20.75 3.87
N ASN A 39 -19.24 21.96 3.34
CA ASN A 39 -18.01 22.71 3.05
C ASN A 39 -17.65 23.72 4.14
N LYS A 40 -18.46 23.86 5.19
CA LYS A 40 -18.11 24.71 6.32
C LYS A 40 -16.81 24.24 6.98
N GLY A 41 -15.87 25.17 7.16
CA GLY A 41 -14.54 24.89 7.72
C GLY A 41 -13.55 24.23 6.74
N ARG A 42 -13.92 24.11 5.45
CA ARG A 42 -13.03 23.64 4.38
C ARG A 42 -12.52 24.80 3.53
N TYR A 43 -11.50 24.52 2.71
CA TYR A 43 -10.97 25.47 1.71
C TYR A 43 -10.54 26.80 2.31
N ASN A 44 -9.83 26.74 3.46
CA ASN A 44 -9.46 27.93 4.23
C ASN A 44 -8.28 28.71 3.66
N PHE A 45 -7.48 28.10 2.79
CA PHE A 45 -6.33 28.76 2.19
C PHE A 45 -6.73 29.59 0.97
N ASP A 46 -6.16 30.78 0.82
CA ASP A 46 -6.38 31.61 -0.36
C ASP A 46 -5.63 31.08 -1.58
N LYS A 47 -4.45 30.50 -1.35
CA LYS A 47 -3.60 29.93 -2.40
C LYS A 47 -2.97 28.62 -1.98
N PHE A 48 -2.83 27.71 -2.95
CA PHE A 48 -1.97 26.52 -2.88
C PHE A 48 -0.83 26.68 -3.87
N ARG A 49 0.38 26.52 -3.39
CA ARG A 49 1.59 26.44 -4.21
C ARG A 49 2.16 25.04 -4.16
N ILE A 50 2.28 24.41 -5.30
CA ILE A 50 2.89 23.09 -5.46
C ILE A 50 4.26 23.28 -6.08
N GLU A 51 5.30 22.92 -5.36
CA GLU A 51 6.69 22.97 -5.81
C GLU A 51 7.10 21.62 -6.40
N TYR A 52 7.78 21.64 -7.53
CA TYR A 52 8.31 20.43 -8.17
C TYR A 52 9.82 20.38 -7.98
N PHE A 53 10.31 19.21 -7.63
CA PHE A 53 11.73 18.93 -7.45
C PHE A 53 12.14 17.78 -8.37
N ALA A 54 13.44 17.73 -8.71
CA ALA A 54 13.97 16.69 -9.59
C ALA A 54 13.86 15.27 -9.01
N ASP A 55 13.99 15.16 -7.68
CA ASP A 55 13.94 13.90 -6.96
C ASP A 55 13.43 14.09 -5.52
N TYR A 56 13.18 12.96 -4.85
CA TYR A 56 12.61 12.94 -3.51
C TYR A 56 13.52 13.55 -2.44
N ASN A 57 14.85 13.37 -2.56
CA ASN A 57 15.82 13.90 -1.61
C ASN A 57 15.92 15.43 -1.77
N SER A 58 16.00 15.93 -3.00
CA SER A 58 15.97 17.37 -3.28
C SER A 58 14.71 18.04 -2.72
N ALA A 59 13.55 17.36 -2.82
CA ALA A 59 12.34 17.84 -2.19
C ALA A 59 12.45 17.89 -0.66
N PHE A 60 13.09 16.89 -0.03
CA PHE A 60 13.28 16.89 1.41
C PHE A 60 14.23 18.01 1.88
N GLU A 61 15.33 18.25 1.15
CA GLU A 61 16.23 19.37 1.43
C GLU A 61 15.51 20.73 1.25
N GLY A 62 14.65 20.86 0.25
CA GLY A 62 13.78 22.02 0.07
C GLY A 62 12.84 22.26 1.26
N PHE A 63 12.29 21.19 1.84
CA PHE A 63 11.50 21.27 3.05
C PHE A 63 12.32 21.77 4.25
N LYS A 64 13.49 21.21 4.48
CA LYS A 64 14.39 21.65 5.54
C LYS A 64 14.81 23.13 5.39
N ALA A 65 14.97 23.59 4.16
CA ALA A 65 15.26 24.98 3.83
C ALA A 65 14.02 25.91 3.93
N GLY A 66 12.82 25.38 4.20
CA GLY A 66 11.59 26.16 4.31
C GLY A 66 11.02 26.64 2.97
N THR A 67 11.41 26.01 1.86
CA THR A 67 10.87 26.36 0.52
C THR A 67 9.37 26.12 0.45
N TYR A 68 8.86 25.12 1.16
CA TYR A 68 7.44 24.84 1.32
C TYR A 68 7.12 24.39 2.75
N THR A 69 5.86 24.49 3.15
CA THR A 69 5.43 24.45 4.56
C THR A 69 4.69 23.17 4.97
N PHE A 70 4.30 22.33 4.02
CA PHE A 70 3.61 21.08 4.29
C PHE A 70 4.22 19.95 3.47
N ARG A 71 4.55 18.84 4.12
CA ARG A 71 5.08 17.64 3.49
C ARG A 71 4.33 16.41 4.00
N ASN A 72 3.76 15.65 3.09
CA ASN A 72 3.33 14.29 3.37
C ASN A 72 4.51 13.35 3.12
N GLU A 73 5.02 12.70 4.18
CA GLU A 73 6.20 11.86 4.10
C GLU A 73 5.83 10.43 3.74
N ALA A 74 6.23 9.99 2.56
CA ALA A 74 5.96 8.65 2.04
C ALA A 74 7.13 7.67 2.26
N SER A 75 8.30 8.16 2.70
CA SER A 75 9.49 7.32 2.95
C SER A 75 9.59 6.96 4.42
N SER A 76 9.43 5.68 4.77
CA SER A 76 9.66 5.18 6.13
C SER A 76 11.08 5.48 6.63
N LYS A 77 12.08 5.38 5.77
CA LYS A 77 13.47 5.72 6.10
C LYS A 77 13.61 7.18 6.48
N ILE A 78 13.14 8.11 5.64
CA ILE A 78 13.22 9.55 5.94
C ILE A 78 12.40 9.87 7.18
N TRP A 79 11.19 9.31 7.31
CA TRP A 79 10.38 9.47 8.52
C TRP A 79 11.13 9.04 9.78
N ALA A 80 11.79 7.89 9.76
CA ALA A 80 12.49 7.36 10.93
C ALA A 80 13.79 8.10 11.23
N THR A 81 14.56 8.52 10.21
CA THR A 81 15.97 8.95 10.38
C THR A 81 16.28 10.35 9.87
N GLY A 82 15.40 10.95 9.05
CA GLY A 82 15.71 12.22 8.39
C GLY A 82 15.24 13.47 9.14
N TYR A 83 14.29 13.32 10.04
CA TYR A 83 13.73 14.44 10.82
C TYR A 83 14.54 14.73 12.08
N ASP A 84 15.82 15.02 11.88
CA ASP A 84 16.79 15.46 12.88
C ASP A 84 17.52 16.69 12.34
N PHE A 85 16.88 17.87 12.49
CA PHE A 85 17.42 19.14 12.00
C PHE A 85 16.92 20.33 12.84
N PRO A 86 17.64 21.46 12.86
CA PRO A 86 17.43 22.56 13.81
C PRO A 86 16.02 23.15 13.84
N ALA A 87 15.27 23.14 12.73
CA ALA A 87 13.93 23.68 12.71
C ALA A 87 12.94 22.79 13.51
N LEU A 88 13.20 21.47 13.61
CA LEU A 88 12.42 20.57 14.44
C LEU A 88 12.69 20.83 15.92
N GLU A 89 13.96 20.96 16.31
CA GLU A 89 14.36 21.27 17.69
C GLU A 89 13.78 22.61 18.18
N LYS A 90 13.71 23.59 17.29
CA LYS A 90 13.13 24.92 17.55
C LYS A 90 11.60 24.94 17.49
N ASN A 91 10.93 23.80 17.27
CA ASN A 91 9.49 23.69 17.06
C ASN A 91 8.93 24.54 15.90
N TRP A 92 9.74 24.90 14.91
CA TRP A 92 9.29 25.52 13.67
C TRP A 92 8.68 24.51 12.70
N VAL A 93 9.11 23.23 12.83
CA VAL A 93 8.54 22.09 12.13
C VAL A 93 7.92 21.13 13.15
N LYS A 94 6.74 20.61 12.86
CA LYS A 94 6.07 19.56 13.64
C LYS A 94 5.98 18.28 12.82
N LYS A 95 6.42 17.19 13.39
CA LYS A 95 6.27 15.84 12.86
C LYS A 95 5.08 15.17 13.53
N THR A 96 4.04 14.81 12.77
CA THR A 96 2.79 14.31 13.32
C THR A 96 2.25 13.17 12.45
N THR A 97 1.83 12.08 13.09
CA THR A 97 1.03 11.04 12.44
C THR A 97 -0.43 11.41 12.58
N LEU A 98 -1.11 11.54 11.45
CA LEU A 98 -2.54 11.82 11.41
C LEU A 98 -3.31 10.53 11.17
N PRO A 99 -4.37 10.24 11.94
CA PRO A 99 -5.23 9.10 11.67
C PRO A 99 -5.92 9.27 10.32
N ASP A 100 -6.02 8.19 9.58
CA ASP A 100 -6.67 8.14 8.28
C ASP A 100 -7.84 7.16 8.33
N GLY A 101 -9.03 7.60 7.93
CA GLY A 101 -10.25 6.78 7.84
C GLY A 101 -10.48 6.15 6.45
N ASN A 102 -9.54 6.28 5.53
CA ASN A 102 -9.65 5.64 4.24
C ASN A 102 -9.33 4.14 4.32
N LEU A 103 -9.83 3.38 3.35
CA LEU A 103 -9.39 1.99 3.16
C LEU A 103 -7.87 1.95 2.98
N SER A 104 -7.24 0.95 3.57
CA SER A 104 -5.80 0.79 3.44
C SER A 104 -5.40 0.57 1.99
N SER A 105 -4.56 1.46 1.46
CA SER A 105 -3.92 1.27 0.16
C SER A 105 -2.73 0.34 0.34
N GLY A 106 -2.90 -0.96 0.00
CA GLY A 106 -1.83 -1.94 0.09
C GLY A 106 -0.92 -1.94 -1.12
N GLN A 107 0.36 -2.22 -0.89
CA GLN A 107 1.27 -2.64 -1.94
C GLN A 107 1.34 -4.16 -1.95
N SER A 108 1.20 -4.78 -3.12
CA SER A 108 1.20 -6.23 -3.26
C SER A 108 1.81 -6.67 -4.59
N PHE A 109 2.36 -7.88 -4.59
CA PHE A 109 2.69 -8.58 -5.83
C PHE A 109 1.43 -9.27 -6.34
N VAL A 110 0.91 -8.81 -7.48
CA VAL A 110 -0.28 -9.37 -8.10
C VAL A 110 0.13 -10.43 -9.11
N LEU A 111 -0.16 -11.69 -8.80
CA LEU A 111 0.17 -12.82 -9.68
C LEU A 111 -0.85 -12.93 -10.82
N ASN A 112 -0.36 -13.01 -12.05
CA ASN A 112 -1.21 -13.15 -13.22
C ASN A 112 -1.76 -14.59 -13.35
N LEU A 113 -2.98 -14.84 -12.88
CA LEU A 113 -3.62 -16.15 -12.89
C LEU A 113 -3.92 -16.70 -14.29
N ARG A 114 -3.76 -15.93 -15.35
CA ARG A 114 -3.82 -16.44 -16.73
C ARG A 114 -2.57 -17.24 -17.10
N ARG A 115 -1.48 -17.08 -16.34
CA ARG A 115 -0.28 -17.89 -16.50
C ARG A 115 -0.46 -19.22 -15.76
N GLU A 116 -0.26 -20.34 -16.46
CA GLU A 116 -0.44 -21.70 -15.94
C GLU A 116 0.29 -21.92 -14.61
N LYS A 117 1.54 -21.47 -14.52
CA LYS A 117 2.38 -21.61 -13.31
C LYS A 117 1.76 -20.96 -12.04
N PHE A 118 0.83 -20.01 -12.17
CA PHE A 118 0.17 -19.35 -11.04
C PHE A 118 -1.27 -19.79 -10.81
N GLN A 119 -1.80 -20.71 -11.60
CA GLN A 119 -3.16 -21.23 -11.41
C GLN A 119 -3.27 -22.12 -10.17
N ASP A 120 -2.23 -22.89 -9.86
CA ASP A 120 -2.20 -23.68 -8.63
C ASP A 120 -2.02 -22.77 -7.40
N ILE A 121 -2.97 -22.87 -6.46
CA ILE A 121 -2.93 -22.12 -5.19
C ILE A 121 -1.70 -22.45 -4.35
N LYS A 122 -1.15 -23.66 -4.46
CA LYS A 122 0.05 -24.08 -3.72
C LYS A 122 1.27 -23.25 -4.14
N VAL A 123 1.42 -22.97 -5.44
CA VAL A 123 2.49 -22.11 -5.96
C VAL A 123 2.35 -20.70 -5.38
N ARG A 124 1.14 -20.13 -5.38
CA ARG A 124 0.89 -18.79 -4.83
C ARG A 124 1.14 -18.73 -3.31
N LYS A 125 0.71 -19.74 -2.56
CA LYS A 125 0.98 -19.86 -1.13
C LYS A 125 2.49 -19.98 -0.86
N ALA A 126 3.22 -20.74 -1.67
CA ALA A 126 4.67 -20.88 -1.55
C ALA A 126 5.38 -19.52 -1.75
N ILE A 127 5.01 -18.76 -2.77
CA ILE A 127 5.56 -17.41 -3.00
C ILE A 127 5.28 -16.50 -1.79
N GLY A 128 4.06 -16.54 -1.24
CA GLY A 128 3.69 -15.77 -0.06
C GLY A 128 4.51 -16.14 1.19
N LEU A 129 4.86 -17.41 1.38
CA LEU A 129 5.71 -17.88 2.47
C LEU A 129 7.18 -17.43 2.34
N MET A 130 7.66 -17.20 1.12
CA MET A 130 9.03 -16.74 0.88
C MET A 130 9.23 -15.25 1.17
N PHE A 131 8.16 -14.47 1.24
CA PHE A 131 8.24 -13.06 1.60
C PHE A 131 8.23 -12.88 3.13
N ASN A 132 9.38 -12.57 3.69
CA ASN A 132 9.52 -12.31 5.13
C ASN A 132 9.17 -10.84 5.44
N PHE A 133 7.88 -10.60 5.71
CA PHE A 133 7.38 -9.26 6.03
C PHE A 133 7.92 -8.75 7.38
N GLU A 134 7.96 -9.60 8.42
CA GLU A 134 8.36 -9.20 9.76
C GLU A 134 9.80 -8.70 9.80
N TRP A 135 10.71 -9.41 9.14
CA TRP A 135 12.11 -8.96 9.00
C TRP A 135 12.21 -7.68 8.15
N SER A 136 11.52 -7.64 7.02
CA SER A 136 11.51 -6.47 6.14
C SER A 136 10.97 -5.24 6.85
N ASN A 137 9.87 -5.41 7.60
CA ASN A 137 9.28 -4.31 8.35
C ASN A 137 10.21 -3.81 9.45
N SER A 138 10.79 -4.70 10.25
CA SER A 138 11.69 -4.30 11.34
C SER A 138 13.00 -3.68 10.86
N THR A 139 13.54 -4.17 9.72
CA THR A 139 14.90 -3.81 9.27
C THR A 139 14.90 -2.71 8.21
N LEU A 140 13.98 -2.78 7.24
CA LEU A 140 13.94 -1.86 6.10
C LEU A 140 12.91 -0.74 6.27
N PHE A 141 11.82 -1.02 6.97
CA PHE A 141 10.68 -0.10 7.11
C PHE A 141 10.51 0.46 8.52
N TYR A 142 11.47 0.19 9.42
CA TYR A 142 11.53 0.75 10.77
C TYR A 142 10.30 0.43 11.64
N GLY A 143 9.63 -0.71 11.37
CA GLY A 143 8.42 -1.12 12.08
C GLY A 143 7.18 -0.29 11.78
N LEU A 144 7.17 0.52 10.72
CA LEU A 144 6.13 1.49 10.41
C LEU A 144 4.96 0.95 9.59
N TYR A 145 5.05 -0.29 9.10
CA TYR A 145 4.00 -0.89 8.27
C TYR A 145 3.29 -2.03 8.98
N GLU A 146 2.07 -2.26 8.57
CA GLU A 146 1.28 -3.43 8.92
C GLU A 146 1.03 -4.30 7.69
N ARG A 147 0.91 -5.63 7.89
CA ARG A 147 0.55 -6.53 6.82
C ARG A 147 -0.94 -6.48 6.56
N ILE A 148 -1.31 -6.20 5.31
CA ILE A 148 -2.70 -6.16 4.89
C ILE A 148 -3.17 -7.58 4.55
N ASN A 149 -4.28 -8.00 5.15
CA ASN A 149 -4.87 -9.32 4.94
C ASN A 149 -6.23 -9.24 4.21
N SER A 150 -6.77 -8.06 4.02
CA SER A 150 -8.06 -7.82 3.37
C SER A 150 -8.01 -6.59 2.48
N PHE A 151 -8.76 -6.59 1.38
CA PHE A 151 -9.02 -5.38 0.59
C PHE A 151 -9.81 -4.31 1.36
N TRP A 152 -10.44 -4.70 2.48
CA TRP A 152 -11.26 -3.86 3.34
C TRP A 152 -10.56 -3.49 4.66
N ASP A 153 -9.23 -3.68 4.73
CA ASP A 153 -8.47 -3.25 5.91
C ASP A 153 -8.72 -1.77 6.23
N ASN A 154 -8.74 -1.43 7.50
CA ASN A 154 -9.13 -0.14 8.04
C ASN A 154 -10.61 0.23 7.80
N SER A 155 -11.51 -0.76 7.75
CA SER A 155 -12.95 -0.52 7.70
C SER A 155 -13.75 -1.61 8.41
N ASP A 156 -15.02 -1.32 8.69
CA ASP A 156 -15.97 -2.26 9.29
C ASP A 156 -16.34 -3.44 8.36
N LEU A 157 -15.93 -3.38 7.09
CA LEU A 157 -16.16 -4.44 6.11
C LEU A 157 -15.06 -5.51 6.14
N LYS A 158 -14.02 -5.33 6.93
CA LYS A 158 -12.96 -6.31 7.11
C LYS A 158 -13.48 -7.54 7.83
N ALA A 159 -13.45 -8.69 7.15
CA ALA A 159 -13.71 -9.97 7.81
C ALA A 159 -12.60 -10.32 8.81
N SER A 160 -12.97 -10.96 9.94
CA SER A 160 -12.05 -11.40 10.97
C SER A 160 -12.55 -12.66 11.68
N GLY A 161 -11.65 -13.56 12.06
CA GLY A 161 -11.97 -14.80 12.76
C GLY A 161 -12.80 -15.79 11.95
N MET A 162 -13.64 -16.55 12.63
CA MET A 162 -14.60 -17.49 12.07
C MET A 162 -15.89 -16.76 11.69
N PRO A 163 -16.65 -17.26 10.69
CA PRO A 163 -17.97 -16.73 10.40
C PRO A 163 -18.91 -16.82 11.62
N ILE A 164 -19.57 -15.73 11.96
CA ILE A 164 -20.57 -15.71 13.03
C ILE A 164 -21.91 -16.30 12.54
N GLU A 165 -22.82 -16.57 13.47
CA GLU A 165 -24.10 -17.21 13.17
C GLU A 165 -24.90 -16.49 12.08
N GLN A 166 -24.95 -15.14 12.13
CA GLN A 166 -25.65 -14.33 11.12
C GLN A 166 -25.02 -14.43 9.73
N GLU A 167 -23.68 -14.52 9.67
CA GLU A 167 -22.95 -14.72 8.40
C GLU A 167 -23.21 -16.13 7.86
N LEU A 168 -23.19 -17.16 8.71
CA LEU A 168 -23.49 -18.54 8.34
C LEU A 168 -24.91 -18.69 7.76
N LEU A 169 -25.90 -17.94 8.26
CA LEU A 169 -27.25 -17.92 7.69
C LEU A 169 -27.26 -17.45 6.21
N ILE A 170 -26.36 -16.53 5.88
CA ILE A 170 -26.22 -16.03 4.51
C ILE A 170 -25.37 -17.01 3.68
N LEU A 171 -24.21 -17.41 4.17
CA LEU A 171 -23.27 -18.30 3.48
C LEU A 171 -23.94 -19.64 3.10
N ASN A 172 -24.75 -20.22 3.99
CA ASN A 172 -25.45 -21.48 3.74
C ASN A 172 -26.42 -21.44 2.54
N LYS A 173 -26.89 -20.26 2.14
CA LYS A 173 -27.71 -20.10 0.92
C LYS A 173 -26.89 -20.33 -0.36
N TYR A 174 -25.58 -20.24 -0.26
CA TYR A 174 -24.64 -20.31 -1.37
C TYR A 174 -23.64 -21.47 -1.23
N LYS A 175 -23.93 -22.41 -0.34
CA LYS A 175 -23.04 -23.54 -0.03
C LYS A 175 -22.60 -24.37 -1.25
N ASP A 176 -23.43 -24.41 -2.29
CA ASP A 176 -23.16 -25.20 -3.50
C ASP A 176 -22.11 -24.54 -4.43
N ILE A 177 -21.78 -23.26 -4.20
CA ILE A 177 -20.84 -22.49 -5.00
C ILE A 177 -19.65 -21.94 -4.19
N LEU A 178 -19.71 -22.03 -2.86
CA LEU A 178 -18.65 -21.58 -1.97
C LEU A 178 -17.77 -22.77 -1.54
N ASP A 179 -16.49 -22.50 -1.33
CA ASP A 179 -15.55 -23.47 -0.76
C ASP A 179 -15.94 -23.79 0.69
N GLU A 180 -15.80 -25.06 1.10
CA GLU A 180 -16.11 -25.50 2.47
C GLU A 180 -15.31 -24.75 3.53
N ASN A 181 -14.12 -24.28 3.19
CA ASN A 181 -13.26 -23.49 4.09
C ASN A 181 -13.93 -22.16 4.51
N ASN A 182 -14.85 -21.63 3.70
CA ASN A 182 -15.61 -20.42 4.07
C ASN A 182 -16.54 -20.62 5.28
N PHE A 183 -16.79 -21.86 5.67
CA PHE A 183 -17.70 -22.20 6.78
C PHE A 183 -16.95 -22.69 8.02
N SER A 184 -15.72 -23.20 7.86
CA SER A 184 -15.03 -23.98 8.87
C SER A 184 -13.64 -23.46 9.22
N GLU A 185 -13.11 -22.50 8.50
CA GLU A 185 -11.79 -21.92 8.73
C GLU A 185 -11.87 -20.45 9.09
N GLU A 186 -10.84 -19.96 9.77
CA GLU A 186 -10.66 -18.52 9.98
C GLU A 186 -10.42 -17.82 8.66
N VAL A 187 -10.82 -16.55 8.60
CA VAL A 187 -10.52 -15.70 7.44
C VAL A 187 -9.03 -15.73 7.12
N PHE A 188 -8.72 -15.72 5.82
CA PHE A 188 -7.35 -15.77 5.35
C PHE A 188 -6.48 -14.68 6.01
N SER A 189 -5.33 -15.11 6.49
CA SER A 189 -4.24 -14.23 6.90
C SER A 189 -2.92 -14.72 6.32
N PHE A 190 -2.03 -13.80 5.99
CA PHE A 190 -0.69 -14.19 5.56
C PHE A 190 0.08 -14.85 6.71
N PRO A 191 0.91 -15.87 6.41
CA PRO A 191 1.73 -16.53 7.43
C PRO A 191 2.71 -15.52 8.03
N LYS A 192 2.85 -15.56 9.36
CA LYS A 192 3.87 -14.78 10.05
C LYS A 192 5.24 -15.44 9.85
N SER A 193 6.25 -14.59 9.73
CA SER A 193 7.65 -15.01 9.65
C SER A 193 8.40 -14.63 10.93
N SER A 194 9.59 -15.18 11.10
CA SER A 194 10.50 -14.77 12.17
C SER A 194 11.18 -13.43 11.81
N LEU A 195 11.75 -12.78 12.83
CA LEU A 195 12.58 -11.58 12.63
C LEU A 195 13.97 -11.86 12.02
N LYS A 196 14.27 -13.13 11.69
CA LYS A 196 15.50 -13.50 10.99
C LYS A 196 15.29 -13.37 9.49
N GLN A 197 16.28 -12.85 8.77
CA GLN A 197 16.21 -12.65 7.31
C GLN A 197 15.72 -13.91 6.57
N LEU A 198 16.23 -15.08 6.94
CA LEU A 198 15.78 -16.36 6.39
C LEU A 198 14.92 -17.10 7.42
N ASP A 199 13.62 -17.20 7.16
CA ASP A 199 12.71 -18.03 7.92
C ASP A 199 12.74 -19.45 7.36
N ARG A 200 13.57 -20.30 7.98
CA ARG A 200 13.76 -21.70 7.53
C ARG A 200 12.48 -22.53 7.60
N LYS A 201 11.54 -22.22 8.50
CA LYS A 201 10.27 -22.93 8.61
C LYS A 201 9.40 -22.65 7.40
N ASN A 202 9.20 -21.36 7.12
CA ASN A 202 8.40 -20.92 5.97
C ASN A 202 9.02 -21.36 4.64
N LEU A 203 10.36 -21.30 4.51
CA LEU A 203 11.05 -21.75 3.30
C LEU A 203 10.90 -23.26 3.06
N ARG A 204 10.95 -24.09 4.11
CA ARG A 204 10.69 -25.54 3.97
C ARG A 204 9.25 -25.84 3.58
N GLN A 205 8.29 -25.11 4.17
CA GLN A 205 6.88 -25.23 3.81
C GLN A 205 6.63 -24.79 2.36
N ALA A 206 7.25 -23.70 1.93
CA ALA A 206 7.18 -23.23 0.54
C ALA A 206 7.76 -24.30 -0.43
N SER A 207 8.95 -24.86 -0.09
CA SER A 207 9.55 -25.94 -0.88
C SER A 207 8.60 -27.11 -1.04
N LYS A 208 8.03 -27.59 0.07
CA LYS A 208 7.07 -28.69 0.03
C LYS A 208 5.84 -28.38 -0.83
N LEU A 209 5.28 -27.20 -0.71
CA LEU A 209 4.13 -26.78 -1.54
C LEU A 209 4.45 -26.77 -3.03
N LEU A 210 5.67 -26.37 -3.40
CA LEU A 210 6.13 -26.42 -4.79
C LEU A 210 6.34 -27.86 -5.27
N ASP A 211 6.91 -28.74 -4.45
CA ASP A 211 7.01 -30.17 -4.75
C ASP A 211 5.61 -30.79 -4.94
N ASP A 212 4.67 -30.51 -4.02
CA ASP A 212 3.27 -30.95 -4.07
C ASP A 212 2.49 -30.38 -5.27
N ALA A 213 3.01 -29.32 -5.90
CA ALA A 213 2.48 -28.72 -7.12
C ALA A 213 3.21 -29.18 -8.39
N GLY A 214 4.12 -30.16 -8.29
CA GLY A 214 4.85 -30.73 -9.41
C GLY A 214 6.04 -29.88 -9.91
N TRP A 215 6.54 -28.97 -9.07
CA TRP A 215 7.73 -28.16 -9.37
C TRP A 215 8.94 -28.70 -8.59
N GLU A 216 9.64 -29.65 -9.16
CA GLU A 216 10.77 -30.32 -8.53
C GLU A 216 12.10 -29.59 -8.77
N VAL A 217 13.02 -29.71 -7.83
CA VAL A 217 14.36 -29.12 -7.93
C VAL A 217 15.24 -30.00 -8.80
N GLY A 218 15.76 -29.45 -9.90
CA GLY A 218 16.76 -30.13 -10.75
C GLY A 218 18.17 -30.06 -10.18
N ASP A 219 19.11 -30.76 -10.82
CA ASP A 219 20.53 -30.81 -10.43
C ASP A 219 21.21 -29.42 -10.44
N ASP A 220 20.69 -28.50 -11.23
CA ASP A 220 21.15 -27.10 -11.29
C ASP A 220 20.53 -26.20 -10.23
N GLY A 221 19.68 -26.74 -9.35
CA GLY A 221 18.99 -26.01 -8.30
C GLY A 221 17.76 -25.24 -8.75
N LEU A 222 17.40 -25.28 -10.03
CA LEU A 222 16.19 -24.63 -10.54
C LEU A 222 15.00 -25.59 -10.46
N ARG A 223 13.82 -25.01 -10.18
CA ARG A 223 12.58 -25.80 -10.15
C ARG A 223 11.98 -25.92 -11.54
N ARG A 224 11.56 -27.14 -11.89
CA ARG A 224 10.92 -27.48 -13.17
C ARG A 224 9.68 -28.30 -12.95
N ASN A 225 8.73 -28.15 -13.90
CA ASN A 225 7.58 -29.06 -13.98
C ASN A 225 7.89 -30.30 -14.80
N ALA A 226 6.93 -31.22 -14.93
CA ALA A 226 7.06 -32.43 -15.71
C ALA A 226 7.41 -32.22 -17.19
N ASP A 227 7.06 -31.09 -17.76
CA ASP A 227 7.41 -30.70 -19.14
C ASP A 227 8.81 -30.09 -19.26
N GLY A 228 9.58 -30.00 -18.17
CA GLY A 228 10.90 -29.39 -18.12
C GLY A 228 10.91 -27.84 -18.11
N LYS A 229 9.75 -27.19 -18.02
CA LYS A 229 9.66 -25.72 -17.93
C LYS A 229 10.12 -25.25 -16.56
N THR A 230 10.94 -24.21 -16.53
CA THR A 230 11.43 -23.59 -15.29
C THR A 230 10.34 -22.73 -14.63
N LEU A 231 10.30 -22.75 -13.30
CA LEU A 231 9.46 -21.84 -12.49
C LEU A 231 10.14 -20.47 -12.37
N ASP A 232 9.82 -19.57 -13.27
CA ASP A 232 10.28 -18.19 -13.24
C ASP A 232 9.19 -17.29 -12.63
N VAL A 233 9.57 -16.41 -11.74
CA VAL A 233 8.68 -15.39 -11.16
C VAL A 233 9.17 -14.04 -11.63
N GLU A 234 8.41 -13.44 -12.54
CA GLU A 234 8.69 -12.13 -13.16
C GLU A 234 7.95 -11.02 -12.38
#